data_03b10561d898ee170daebb5f3a331165
#
_entry.id   03b10561d898ee170daebb5f3a331165
#
_cell.length_a   1.000
_cell.length_b   1.000
_cell.length_c   1.000
_cell.angle_alpha   90.00
_cell.angle_beta   90.00
_cell.angle_gamma   90.00
#
_symmetry.space_group_name_H-M   'P 1'
#
loop_
_entity.id
_entity.type
_entity.pdbx_description
1 polymer ?
#
loop_
_entity_poly.entity_id
_entity_poly.type
_entity_poly.pdbx_seq_one_letter_code
_entity_poly.pdbx_strand_id
1 'polypeptide(L)'
;MKIIPSKRAGKKYTAYFMLDNGKEKAVHFGSKGMRDFTLINNPKSKFYLKTKAERDSVKNAYIRRHQKRENWNNPLSAGALSRWVLWELPSFAGSIKKFKNKFKL
;
A
#
# COMPACT_ATOMS: atom_id res chain seq x y z
N MET A 1 14.00 6.54 -1.04
CA MET A 1 12.56 6.61 -0.69
C MET A 1 12.34 5.97 0.67
N LYS A 2 11.44 6.53 1.46
CA LYS A 2 11.20 6.11 2.84
C LYS A 2 9.70 6.12 3.14
N ILE A 3 9.19 5.10 3.84
CA ILE A 3 7.78 5.01 4.24
C ILE A 3 7.72 4.94 5.75
N ILE A 4 6.95 5.84 6.36
CA ILE A 4 6.76 5.88 7.82
C ILE A 4 5.27 6.01 8.14
N PRO A 5 4.85 5.70 9.38
CA PRO A 5 3.48 5.97 9.80
C PRO A 5 3.14 7.44 9.60
N SER A 6 1.96 7.70 9.04
CA SER A 6 1.55 9.06 8.72
C SER A 6 1.11 9.83 9.96
N LYS A 7 1.47 11.11 10.00
CA LYS A 7 0.94 12.06 10.99
C LYS A 7 -0.33 12.74 10.47
N ARG A 8 -0.69 12.51 9.21
CA ARG A 8 -1.88 13.09 8.62
C ARG A 8 -3.13 12.34 9.07
N ALA A 9 -4.14 13.08 9.53
CA ALA A 9 -5.39 12.48 9.97
C ALA A 9 -6.02 11.63 8.84
N GLY A 10 -6.48 10.44 9.19
CA GLY A 10 -7.14 9.53 8.25
C GLY A 10 -6.21 8.75 7.32
N LYS A 11 -4.90 8.93 7.40
CA LYS A 11 -3.93 8.23 6.57
C LYS A 11 -3.07 7.27 7.38
N LYS A 12 -2.75 6.08 6.79
CA LYS A 12 -1.92 5.07 7.46
C LYS A 12 -0.44 5.40 7.39
N TYR A 13 0.06 5.78 6.21
CA TYR A 13 1.48 5.94 5.94
C TYR A 13 1.75 7.16 5.09
N THR A 14 3.00 7.61 5.16
CA THR A 14 3.53 8.66 4.28
C THR A 14 4.81 8.15 3.64
N ALA A 15 4.88 8.23 2.31
CA ALA A 15 6.07 7.93 1.54
C ALA A 15 6.78 9.24 1.19
N TYR A 16 8.10 9.28 1.41
CA TYR A 16 8.93 10.42 1.07
C TYR A 16 9.83 10.03 -0.09
N PHE A 17 9.75 10.79 -1.16
CA PHE A 17 10.55 10.60 -2.37
C PHE A 17 11.48 11.78 -2.57
N MET A 18 12.73 11.52 -2.96
CA MET A 18 13.64 12.56 -3.41
C MET A 18 13.50 12.70 -4.92
N LEU A 19 13.10 13.90 -5.37
CA LEU A 19 12.92 14.18 -6.78
C LEU A 19 14.26 14.58 -7.43
N ASP A 20 14.30 14.54 -8.78
CA ASP A 20 15.52 14.87 -9.54
C ASP A 20 15.99 16.29 -9.30
N ASN A 21 15.07 17.21 -8.97
CA ASN A 21 15.41 18.61 -8.66
C ASN A 21 15.93 18.81 -7.23
N GLY A 22 16.16 17.72 -6.48
CA GLY A 22 16.63 17.78 -5.09
C GLY A 22 15.54 18.06 -4.05
N LYS A 23 14.30 18.25 -4.47
CA LYS A 23 13.18 18.47 -3.54
C LYS A 23 12.59 17.15 -3.08
N GLU A 24 12.10 17.13 -1.84
CA GLU A 24 11.40 15.98 -1.29
C GLU A 24 9.91 16.10 -1.56
N LYS A 25 9.27 14.98 -1.95
CA LYS A 25 7.83 14.91 -2.11
C LYS A 25 7.26 13.90 -1.12
N ALA A 26 6.25 14.33 -0.36
CA ALA A 26 5.52 13.48 0.56
C ALA A 26 4.20 13.05 -0.07
N VAL A 27 3.90 11.74 -0.03
CA VAL A 27 2.64 11.19 -0.52
C VAL A 27 2.00 10.40 0.62
N HIS A 28 0.82 10.84 1.07
CA HIS A 28 0.07 10.17 2.12
C HIS A 28 -0.84 9.12 1.48
N PHE A 29 -0.86 7.90 2.05
CA PHE A 29 -1.65 6.83 1.46
C PHE A 29 -2.21 5.87 2.51
N GLY A 30 -3.22 5.10 2.09
CA GLY A 30 -3.93 4.18 2.95
C GLY A 30 -4.95 4.88 3.84
N SER A 31 -6.16 4.32 3.93
CA SER A 31 -7.22 4.86 4.79
C SER A 31 -7.12 4.26 6.17
N LYS A 32 -6.91 5.09 7.18
CA LYS A 32 -6.81 4.63 8.57
C LYS A 32 -8.13 4.00 9.01
N GLY A 33 -8.03 2.85 9.68
CA GLY A 33 -9.22 2.12 10.12
C GLY A 33 -9.79 1.16 9.08
N MET A 34 -9.29 1.17 7.87
CA MET A 34 -9.73 0.25 6.81
C MET A 34 -8.78 -0.94 6.70
N ARG A 35 -9.33 -2.09 6.28
CA ARG A 35 -8.52 -3.29 6.06
C ARG A 35 -7.65 -3.16 4.81
N ASP A 36 -6.58 -3.94 4.78
CA ASP A 36 -5.74 -4.15 3.60
C ASP A 36 -5.17 -5.57 3.63
N PHE A 37 -4.43 -5.95 2.59
CA PHE A 37 -3.95 -7.33 2.46
C PHE A 37 -2.98 -7.72 3.58
N THR A 38 -2.17 -6.78 4.05
CA THR A 38 -1.25 -7.05 5.17
C THR A 38 -2.01 -7.32 6.47
N LEU A 39 -3.13 -6.63 6.69
CA LEU A 39 -3.94 -6.79 7.90
C LEU A 39 -4.79 -8.06 7.88
N ILE A 40 -5.39 -8.41 6.73
CA ILE A 40 -6.23 -9.61 6.65
C ILE A 40 -5.39 -10.90 6.71
N ASN A 41 -4.09 -10.81 6.48
CA ASN A 41 -3.15 -11.93 6.62
C ASN A 41 -2.48 -12.00 8.00
N ASN A 42 -2.67 -11.01 8.86
CA ASN A 42 -2.03 -10.94 10.16
C ASN A 42 -2.96 -11.47 11.26
N PRO A 43 -2.62 -12.63 11.89
CA PRO A 43 -3.47 -13.21 12.94
C PRO A 43 -3.69 -12.29 14.15
N LYS A 44 -2.84 -11.30 14.36
CA LYS A 44 -2.96 -10.33 15.45
C LYS A 44 -3.87 -9.15 15.10
N SER A 45 -4.26 -9.03 13.83
CA SER A 45 -5.12 -7.94 13.37
C SER A 45 -6.59 -8.29 13.60
N LYS A 46 -7.40 -7.27 13.95
CA LYS A 46 -8.86 -7.43 14.01
C LYS A 46 -9.49 -7.74 12.63
N PHE A 47 -8.75 -7.50 11.56
CA PHE A 47 -9.20 -7.74 10.19
C PHE A 47 -8.82 -9.14 9.68
N TYR A 48 -8.15 -9.95 10.49
CA TYR A 48 -7.66 -11.25 10.06
C TYR A 48 -8.76 -12.14 9.48
N LEU A 49 -8.51 -12.72 8.31
CA LEU A 49 -9.37 -13.72 7.69
C LEU A 49 -8.62 -15.06 7.69
N LYS A 50 -9.30 -16.10 8.16
CA LYS A 50 -8.67 -17.41 8.42
C LYS A 50 -8.22 -18.16 7.18
N THR A 51 -8.96 -18.05 6.07
CA THR A 51 -8.66 -18.85 4.89
C THR A 51 -8.02 -18.03 3.79
N LYS A 52 -7.13 -18.69 3.03
CA LYS A 52 -6.49 -18.06 1.88
C LYS A 52 -7.53 -17.65 0.84
N ALA A 53 -8.57 -18.47 0.64
CA ALA A 53 -9.63 -18.17 -0.32
C ALA A 53 -10.34 -16.86 0.01
N GLU A 54 -10.67 -16.63 1.28
CA GLU A 54 -11.27 -15.39 1.72
C GLU A 54 -10.35 -14.19 1.48
N ARG A 55 -9.05 -14.33 1.83
CA ARG A 55 -8.06 -13.27 1.64
C ARG A 55 -7.89 -12.91 0.17
N ASP A 56 -7.79 -13.92 -0.70
CA ASP A 56 -7.64 -13.71 -2.14
C ASP A 56 -8.88 -13.05 -2.74
N SER A 57 -10.07 -13.43 -2.27
CA SER A 57 -11.34 -12.84 -2.72
C SER A 57 -11.39 -11.35 -2.39
N VAL A 58 -10.98 -10.97 -1.18
CA VAL A 58 -10.95 -9.57 -0.75
C VAL A 58 -9.94 -8.77 -1.57
N LYS A 59 -8.75 -9.33 -1.80
CA LYS A 59 -7.72 -8.69 -2.64
C LYS A 59 -8.23 -8.48 -4.07
N ASN A 60 -8.82 -9.50 -4.67
CA ASN A 60 -9.33 -9.41 -6.03
C ASN A 60 -10.46 -8.38 -6.16
N ALA A 61 -11.33 -8.28 -5.16
CA ALA A 61 -12.37 -7.26 -5.14
C ALA A 61 -11.78 -5.85 -5.10
N TYR A 62 -10.74 -5.64 -4.28
CA TYR A 62 -10.02 -4.36 -4.23
C TYR A 62 -9.45 -4.01 -5.61
N ILE A 63 -8.75 -4.96 -6.24
CA ILE A 63 -8.14 -4.76 -7.56
C ILE A 63 -9.19 -4.37 -8.58
N ARG A 64 -10.31 -5.10 -8.65
CA ARG A 64 -11.39 -4.80 -9.62
C ARG A 64 -11.98 -3.42 -9.44
N ARG A 65 -12.16 -2.96 -8.17
CA ARG A 65 -12.75 -1.64 -7.91
C ARG A 65 -11.83 -0.50 -8.27
N HIS A 66 -10.52 -0.66 -8.05
CA HIS A 66 -9.57 0.44 -8.14
C HIS A 66 -8.84 0.54 -9.48
N GLN A 67 -8.64 -0.58 -10.19
CA GLN A 67 -7.84 -0.59 -11.41
C GLN A 67 -8.37 0.34 -12.52
N LYS A 68 -9.67 0.59 -12.54
CA LYS A 68 -10.30 1.43 -13.57
C LYS A 68 -10.06 2.92 -13.38
N ARG A 69 -9.68 3.34 -12.17
CA ARG A 69 -9.60 4.74 -11.78
C ARG A 69 -8.21 5.20 -11.37
N GLU A 70 -7.26 4.27 -11.26
CA GLU A 70 -5.94 4.56 -10.70
C GLU A 70 -4.83 4.18 -11.66
N ASN A 71 -3.80 5.02 -11.71
CA ASN A 71 -2.59 4.71 -12.49
C ASN A 71 -1.56 4.06 -11.57
N TRP A 72 -1.51 2.73 -11.59
CA TRP A 72 -0.61 1.96 -10.74
C TRP A 72 0.84 1.94 -11.24
N ASN A 73 1.11 2.53 -12.39
CA ASN A 73 2.46 2.65 -12.94
C ASN A 73 3.16 3.93 -12.49
N ASN A 74 2.45 4.83 -11.81
CA ASN A 74 3.04 6.04 -11.24
C ASN A 74 3.32 5.83 -9.75
N PRO A 75 4.59 5.59 -9.35
CA PRO A 75 4.92 5.30 -7.95
C PRO A 75 4.71 6.50 -7.01
N LEU A 76 4.54 7.69 -7.54
CA LEU A 76 4.32 8.91 -6.74
C LEU A 76 2.84 9.15 -6.44
N SER A 77 1.95 8.23 -6.83
CA SER A 77 0.52 8.36 -6.56
C SER A 77 0.13 7.55 -5.31
N ALA A 78 -0.85 8.07 -4.56
CA ALA A 78 -1.38 7.37 -3.39
C ALA A 78 -2.02 6.04 -3.79
N GLY A 79 -2.67 5.97 -4.94
CA GLY A 79 -3.27 4.73 -5.45
C GLY A 79 -2.25 3.64 -5.73
N ALA A 80 -1.14 3.98 -6.38
CA ALA A 80 -0.07 3.03 -6.65
C ALA A 80 0.59 2.54 -5.35
N LEU A 81 0.84 3.45 -4.41
CA LEU A 81 1.40 3.09 -3.11
C LEU A 81 0.48 2.13 -2.35
N SER A 82 -0.83 2.40 -2.31
CA SER A 82 -1.78 1.50 -1.68
C SER A 82 -1.79 0.12 -2.37
N ARG A 83 -1.84 0.09 -3.70
CA ARG A 83 -1.87 -1.17 -4.46
C ARG A 83 -0.63 -2.02 -4.20
N TRP A 84 0.56 -1.43 -4.29
CA TRP A 84 1.81 -2.19 -4.26
C TRP A 84 2.39 -2.39 -2.86
N VAL A 85 2.04 -1.54 -1.90
CA VAL A 85 2.55 -1.65 -0.53
C VAL A 85 1.55 -2.31 0.41
N LEU A 86 0.26 -2.00 0.29
CA LEU A 86 -0.77 -2.50 1.21
C LEU A 86 -1.51 -3.72 0.67
N TRP A 87 -1.59 -3.90 -0.65
CA TRP A 87 -2.43 -4.94 -1.27
C TRP A 87 -1.65 -5.96 -2.10
N GLU A 88 -0.33 -5.94 -2.10
CA GLU A 88 0.46 -6.87 -2.92
C GLU A 88 0.82 -8.16 -2.20
N LEU A 89 1.57 -8.07 -1.10
CA LEU A 89 2.02 -9.23 -0.34
C LEU A 89 1.45 -9.20 1.08
N PRO A 90 1.38 -10.37 1.76
CA PRO A 90 0.98 -10.39 3.17
C PRO A 90 1.92 -9.60 4.07
N SER A 91 3.21 -9.54 3.73
CA SER A 91 4.22 -8.83 4.52
C SER A 91 4.35 -7.39 4.05
N PHE A 92 4.21 -6.44 4.98
CA PHE A 92 4.40 -5.02 4.71
C PHE A 92 5.85 -4.75 4.25
N ALA A 93 6.84 -5.29 4.98
CA ALA A 93 8.25 -5.12 4.63
C ALA A 93 8.58 -5.74 3.25
N GLY A 94 8.03 -6.91 2.97
CA GLY A 94 8.20 -7.57 1.68
C GLY A 94 7.59 -6.78 0.54
N SER A 95 6.42 -6.19 0.77
CA SER A 95 5.75 -5.34 -0.22
C SER A 95 6.57 -4.10 -0.53
N ILE A 96 7.15 -3.46 0.47
CA ILE A 96 8.02 -2.28 0.29
C ILE A 96 9.24 -2.65 -0.54
N LYS A 97 9.90 -3.77 -0.22
CA LYS A 97 11.06 -4.24 -0.96
C LYS A 97 10.71 -4.48 -2.43
N LYS A 98 9.60 -5.14 -2.68
CA LYS A 98 9.13 -5.42 -4.04
C LYS A 98 8.81 -4.12 -4.80
N PHE A 99 8.18 -3.17 -4.13
CA PHE A 99 7.86 -1.87 -4.70
C PHE A 99 9.13 -1.11 -5.11
N LYS A 100 10.14 -1.07 -4.23
CA LYS A 100 11.42 -0.42 -4.54
C LYS A 100 12.10 -1.05 -5.74
N ASN A 101 12.09 -2.38 -5.83
CA ASN A 101 12.68 -3.09 -6.95
C ASN A 101 11.92 -2.84 -8.26
N LYS A 102 10.58 -2.83 -8.20
CA LYS A 102 9.73 -2.61 -9.37
C LYS A 102 9.95 -1.23 -9.99
N PHE A 103 10.10 -0.21 -9.17
CA PHE A 103 10.23 1.18 -9.62
C PHE A 103 11.66 1.73 -9.49
N LYS A 104 12.61 0.89 -9.14
CA LYS A 104 14.04 1.26 -9.00
C LYS A 104 14.25 2.42 -8.03
N LEU A 105 13.64 2.28 -6.88
CA LEU A 105 13.70 3.30 -5.82
C LEU A 105 14.65 2.93 -4.69
#